data_57385069d1ea4344508821b8581135d9
#
_entry.id   57385069d1ea4344508821b8581135d9
#
_cell.length_a   1.000
_cell.length_b   1.000
_cell.length_c   1.000
_cell.angle_alpha   90.00
_cell.angle_beta   90.00
_cell.angle_gamma   90.00
#
_symmetry.space_group_name_H-M   'P 1'
#
loop_
_entity.id
_entity.type
_entity.pdbx_description
1 polymer ?
#
loop_
_entity_poly.entity_id
_entity_poly.type
_entity_poly.pdbx_seq_one_letter_code
_entity_poly.pdbx_strand_id
1 'polypeptide(L)'
;MDRKKISHLIDRLHLDKLSLRIIFFLTQHADLPFFGRIIRFFGDIYTRYLIHGEILVHNHVFFGHHDHSGRLPHRVVDHENALKIIEKEKDLCVIDCMCRMISKKCDSPLKTCILVGPEARRRNQIHPEQRLTIDQANHILKTSFEHQLIHNAIFVLGNLVEICNCCKCCCLPILGVKKGFDSLLPSGFMAVKSNGACDMCGICEDICPFDAIINGMIHHDRCFGCGLCAYKCPKEAIEMVERDRIRFRMNQRRASFPAARTF
;
A
#
# COMPACT_ATOMS: atom_id res chain seq x y z
N MET A 1 -7.62 18.82 27.82
CA MET A 1 -8.80 18.13 27.27
C MET A 1 -8.47 16.65 27.16
N ASP A 2 -9.29 15.78 27.71
CA ASP A 2 -9.02 14.34 27.85
C ASP A 2 -8.97 13.67 26.47
N ARG A 3 -7.91 12.88 26.20
CA ARG A 3 -7.69 12.18 24.91
C ARG A 3 -8.89 11.33 24.49
N LYS A 4 -9.58 10.70 25.44
CA LYS A 4 -10.79 9.91 25.17
C LYS A 4 -11.94 10.75 24.66
N LYS A 5 -12.09 12.00 25.14
CA LYS A 5 -13.13 12.93 24.69
C LYS A 5 -12.89 13.43 23.27
N ILE A 6 -11.61 13.59 22.88
CA ILE A 6 -11.26 14.03 21.52
C ILE A 6 -11.50 12.89 20.52
N SER A 7 -11.11 11.64 20.84
CA SER A 7 -11.38 10.48 20.01
C SER A 7 -12.89 10.31 19.77
N HIS A 8 -13.69 10.35 20.83
CA HIS A 8 -15.16 10.29 20.72
C HIS A 8 -15.79 11.43 19.91
N LEU A 9 -15.18 12.62 19.95
CA LEU A 9 -15.67 13.77 19.17
C LEU A 9 -15.39 13.61 17.68
N ILE A 10 -14.21 13.07 17.32
CA ILE A 10 -13.80 12.79 15.94
C ILE A 10 -14.69 11.70 15.35
N ASP A 11 -14.93 10.61 16.08
CA ASP A 11 -15.84 9.54 15.67
C ASP A 11 -17.27 10.04 15.48
N ARG A 12 -17.74 10.90 16.37
CA ARG A 12 -19.10 11.46 16.33
C ARG A 12 -19.34 12.41 15.16
N LEU A 13 -18.30 13.14 14.73
CA LEU A 13 -18.39 14.11 13.66
C LEU A 13 -18.05 13.51 12.28
N HIS A 14 -17.66 12.23 12.21
CA HIS A 14 -17.18 11.56 10.99
C HIS A 14 -16.10 12.37 10.24
N LEU A 15 -15.32 13.18 10.96
CA LEU A 15 -14.30 14.06 10.40
C LEU A 15 -13.17 13.26 9.75
N ASP A 16 -12.89 12.06 10.25
CA ASP A 16 -12.00 11.07 9.66
C ASP A 16 -12.42 10.69 8.24
N LYS A 17 -13.70 10.35 8.07
CA LYS A 17 -14.26 9.93 6.76
C LYS A 17 -14.34 11.10 5.77
N LEU A 18 -14.65 12.30 6.26
CA LEU A 18 -14.74 13.49 5.41
C LEU A 18 -13.36 13.92 4.91
N SER A 19 -12.36 13.97 5.79
CA SER A 19 -10.99 14.32 5.43
C SER A 19 -10.39 13.32 4.45
N LEU A 20 -10.61 12.02 4.65
CA LEU A 20 -10.18 10.98 3.73
C LEU A 20 -10.88 11.07 2.37
N ARG A 21 -12.19 11.40 2.32
CA ARG A 21 -12.90 11.63 1.05
C ARG A 21 -12.34 12.82 0.28
N ILE A 22 -11.99 13.90 0.98
CA ILE A 22 -11.35 15.08 0.38
C ILE A 22 -9.98 14.71 -0.17
N ILE A 23 -9.16 13.99 0.58
CA ILE A 23 -7.85 13.51 0.14
C ILE A 23 -7.99 12.62 -1.10
N PHE A 24 -8.94 11.69 -1.08
CA PHE A 24 -9.22 10.81 -2.22
C PHE A 24 -9.63 11.61 -3.46
N PHE A 25 -10.53 12.56 -3.30
CA PHE A 25 -10.95 13.44 -4.39
C PHE A 25 -9.77 14.23 -4.96
N LEU A 26 -8.97 14.86 -4.10
CA LEU A 26 -7.80 15.64 -4.51
C LEU A 26 -6.75 14.75 -5.21
N THR A 27 -6.52 13.52 -4.73
CA THR A 27 -5.57 12.59 -5.35
C THR A 27 -6.04 12.14 -6.72
N GLN A 28 -7.34 11.94 -6.91
CA GLN A 28 -7.90 11.57 -8.23
C GLN A 28 -7.79 12.70 -9.26
N HIS A 29 -7.77 13.95 -8.82
CA HIS A 29 -7.70 15.15 -9.67
C HIS A 29 -6.31 15.81 -9.64
N ALA A 30 -5.29 15.11 -9.15
CA ALA A 30 -3.91 15.63 -9.01
C ALA A 30 -3.21 15.91 -10.36
N ASP A 31 -3.80 15.51 -11.48
CA ASP A 31 -3.30 15.81 -12.83
C ASP A 31 -3.36 17.31 -13.18
N LEU A 32 -4.15 18.08 -12.42
CA LEU A 32 -4.19 19.53 -12.58
C LEU A 32 -3.02 20.18 -11.80
N PRO A 33 -2.13 20.97 -12.47
CA PRO A 33 -0.90 21.47 -11.86
C PRO A 33 -1.11 22.33 -10.61
N PHE A 34 -2.30 22.89 -10.44
CA PHE A 34 -2.70 23.67 -9.26
C PHE A 34 -3.00 22.79 -8.05
N PHE A 35 -3.65 21.62 -8.24
CA PHE A 35 -4.05 20.72 -7.15
C PHE A 35 -2.87 20.01 -6.47
N GLY A 36 -1.80 19.67 -7.19
CA GLY A 36 -0.61 19.07 -6.60
C GLY A 36 0.12 19.98 -5.58
N ARG A 37 0.03 21.32 -5.76
CA ARG A 37 0.55 22.29 -4.78
C ARG A 37 -0.38 22.43 -3.58
N ILE A 38 -1.69 22.40 -3.79
CA ILE A 38 -2.71 22.47 -2.73
C ILE A 38 -2.63 21.23 -1.85
N ILE A 39 -2.49 20.02 -2.44
CA ILE A 39 -2.38 18.78 -1.69
C ILE A 39 -1.16 18.81 -0.78
N ARG A 40 0.00 19.27 -1.25
CA ARG A 40 1.21 19.44 -0.43
C ARG A 40 1.00 20.47 0.68
N PHE A 41 0.44 21.61 0.39
CA PHE A 41 0.20 22.68 1.36
C PHE A 41 -0.79 22.26 2.46
N PHE A 42 -1.93 21.66 2.10
CA PHE A 42 -2.88 21.15 3.07
C PHE A 42 -2.37 19.90 3.81
N GLY A 43 -1.57 19.06 3.16
CA GLY A 43 -0.88 17.93 3.80
C GLY A 43 0.05 18.41 4.91
N ASP A 44 0.85 19.45 4.66
CA ASP A 44 1.75 20.02 5.66
C ASP A 44 1.00 20.72 6.80
N ILE A 45 -0.09 21.43 6.51
CA ILE A 45 -0.95 22.05 7.55
C ILE A 45 -1.64 20.96 8.37
N TYR A 46 -2.21 19.96 7.71
CA TYR A 46 -2.93 18.85 8.36
C TYR A 46 -1.99 18.05 9.27
N THR A 47 -0.75 17.78 8.84
CA THR A 47 0.29 17.11 9.66
C THR A 47 0.70 17.93 10.87
N ARG A 48 0.74 19.25 10.77
CA ARG A 48 1.13 20.14 11.89
C ARG A 48 0.05 20.33 12.93
N TYR A 49 -1.23 20.37 12.55
CA TYR A 49 -2.33 20.76 13.43
C TYR A 49 -3.21 19.62 13.95
N LEU A 50 -3.20 18.46 13.34
CA LEU A 50 -4.01 17.30 13.75
C LEU A 50 -3.22 16.20 14.47
N ILE A 51 -2.04 16.53 14.97
CA ILE A 51 -1.14 15.64 15.66
C ILE A 51 -1.61 15.39 17.09
N HIS A 52 -2.57 14.49 17.29
CA HIS A 52 -2.70 13.71 18.55
C HIS A 52 -3.64 12.52 18.34
N GLY A 53 -3.10 11.30 18.30
CA GLY A 53 -3.86 10.07 18.35
C GLY A 53 -3.83 9.24 17.05
N GLU A 54 -4.84 8.41 16.84
CA GLU A 54 -4.96 7.44 15.75
C GLU A 54 -4.86 8.02 14.33
N ILE A 55 -5.13 9.32 14.16
CA ILE A 55 -5.06 10.04 12.89
C ILE A 55 -3.62 10.19 12.38
N LEU A 56 -2.61 10.19 13.28
CA LEU A 56 -1.19 10.28 12.91
C LEU A 56 -0.75 9.13 12.00
N VAL A 57 -1.18 7.91 12.31
CA VAL A 57 -0.81 6.72 11.55
C VAL A 57 -1.33 6.83 10.12
N HIS A 58 -2.57 7.29 9.93
CA HIS A 58 -3.20 7.38 8.62
C HIS A 58 -2.64 8.51 7.73
N ASN A 59 -2.23 9.64 8.31
CA ASN A 59 -1.79 10.81 7.55
C ASN A 59 -0.34 10.74 7.05
N HIS A 60 0.58 10.22 7.85
CA HIS A 60 1.94 9.93 7.38
C HIS A 60 1.95 8.92 6.23
N VAL A 61 0.93 8.09 6.21
CA VAL A 61 0.73 7.04 5.22
C VAL A 61 0.35 7.58 3.84
N PHE A 62 -0.42 8.68 3.76
CA PHE A 62 -1.01 9.12 2.49
C PHE A 62 -0.16 10.13 1.70
N PHE A 63 0.68 10.91 2.35
CA PHE A 63 1.35 12.03 1.69
C PHE A 63 2.82 11.79 1.33
N GLY A 64 3.34 10.58 1.55
CA GLY A 64 4.73 10.28 1.25
C GLY A 64 5.71 11.11 2.10
N HIS A 65 5.24 11.65 3.25
CA HIS A 65 6.13 12.31 4.18
C HIS A 65 7.11 11.29 4.74
N HIS A 66 8.39 11.56 4.50
CA HIS A 66 9.46 10.83 5.15
C HIS A 66 9.27 10.93 6.66
N ASP A 67 9.51 9.84 7.39
CA ASP A 67 9.66 9.91 8.84
C ASP A 67 10.83 10.87 9.17
N HIS A 68 11.04 11.18 10.43
CA HIS A 68 12.16 12.03 10.85
C HIS A 68 13.53 11.50 10.44
N SER A 69 13.62 10.25 9.96
CA SER A 69 14.80 9.61 9.38
C SER A 69 14.86 9.73 7.84
N GLY A 70 13.89 10.38 7.20
CA GLY A 70 13.81 10.52 5.75
C GLY A 70 13.33 9.26 5.00
N ARG A 71 12.65 8.32 5.69
CA ARG A 71 12.18 7.07 5.09
C ARG A 71 10.69 7.12 4.77
N LEU A 72 10.32 6.59 3.62
CA LEU A 72 8.91 6.41 3.26
C LEU A 72 8.26 5.35 4.15
N PRO A 73 7.03 5.59 4.65
CA PRO A 73 6.35 4.68 5.57
C PRO A 73 5.83 3.40 4.90
N HIS A 74 5.69 3.37 3.58
CA HIS A 74 5.11 2.27 2.83
C HIS A 74 6.16 1.49 2.04
N ARG A 75 6.10 0.16 2.13
CA ARG A 75 6.96 -0.73 1.35
C ARG A 75 6.19 -1.94 0.85
N VAL A 76 6.27 -2.22 -0.44
CA VAL A 76 5.79 -3.49 -1.00
C VAL A 76 6.56 -4.65 -0.39
N VAL A 77 5.84 -5.69 -0.03
CA VAL A 77 6.41 -6.96 0.47
C VAL A 77 5.90 -8.08 -0.43
N ASP A 78 6.78 -8.96 -0.83
CA ASP A 78 6.37 -10.18 -1.54
C ASP A 78 5.64 -11.14 -0.58
N HIS A 79 4.91 -12.10 -1.15
CA HIS A 79 4.03 -12.96 -0.37
C HIS A 79 4.75 -13.78 0.71
N GLU A 80 5.90 -14.37 0.36
CA GLU A 80 6.67 -15.20 1.29
C GLU A 80 7.19 -14.40 2.49
N ASN A 81 7.70 -13.19 2.23
CA ASN A 81 8.17 -12.33 3.30
C ASN A 81 7.03 -11.76 4.15
N ALA A 82 5.84 -11.53 3.56
CA ALA A 82 4.66 -11.14 4.33
C ALA A 82 4.26 -12.24 5.33
N LEU A 83 4.27 -13.51 4.93
CA LEU A 83 4.03 -14.66 5.82
C LEU A 83 5.07 -14.72 6.94
N LYS A 84 6.36 -14.63 6.61
CA LYS A 84 7.46 -14.62 7.60
C LYS A 84 7.38 -13.47 8.61
N ILE A 85 6.82 -12.33 8.20
CA ILE A 85 6.57 -11.20 9.10
C ILE A 85 5.46 -11.56 10.10
N ILE A 86 4.34 -12.08 9.62
CA ILE A 86 3.19 -12.47 10.47
C ILE A 86 3.59 -13.54 11.49
N GLU A 87 4.41 -14.51 11.10
CA GLU A 87 4.87 -15.59 11.98
C GLU A 87 5.68 -15.08 13.20
N LYS A 88 6.30 -13.90 13.09
CA LYS A 88 7.10 -13.29 14.16
C LYS A 88 6.28 -12.41 15.09
N GLU A 89 5.06 -12.05 14.70
CA GLU A 89 4.22 -11.12 15.43
C GLU A 89 3.35 -11.87 16.48
N LYS A 90 3.28 -11.30 17.68
CA LYS A 90 2.50 -11.88 18.79
C LYS A 90 1.07 -11.36 18.85
N ASP A 91 0.88 -10.11 18.46
CA ASP A 91 -0.40 -9.44 18.50
C ASP A 91 -0.81 -9.10 17.06
N LEU A 92 -1.94 -9.66 16.62
CA LEU A 92 -2.50 -9.51 15.28
C LEU A 92 -3.97 -9.12 15.37
N CYS A 93 -4.41 -8.22 14.49
CA CYS A 93 -5.79 -7.74 14.44
C CYS A 93 -6.19 -7.44 12.99
N VAL A 94 -7.35 -7.95 12.55
CA VAL A 94 -7.89 -7.61 11.23
C VAL A 94 -8.69 -6.32 11.29
N ILE A 95 -8.51 -5.48 10.26
CA ILE A 95 -9.30 -4.27 10.06
C ILE A 95 -9.83 -4.17 8.64
N ASP A 96 -10.86 -3.37 8.45
CA ASP A 96 -11.40 -3.08 7.13
C ASP A 96 -10.45 -2.18 6.34
N CYS A 97 -10.26 -2.51 5.05
CA CYS A 97 -9.45 -1.70 4.15
C CYS A 97 -10.09 -0.33 3.91
N MET A 98 -9.53 0.72 4.49
CA MET A 98 -10.02 2.09 4.39
C MET A 98 -10.09 2.57 2.92
N CYS A 99 -9.06 2.27 2.13
CA CYS A 99 -9.01 2.66 0.72
C CYS A 99 -10.20 2.09 -0.07
N ARG A 100 -10.56 0.81 0.14
CA ARG A 100 -11.71 0.18 -0.53
C ARG A 100 -13.04 0.68 0.00
N MET A 101 -13.17 0.88 1.31
CA MET A 101 -14.39 1.44 1.92
C MET A 101 -14.76 2.80 1.33
N ILE A 102 -13.76 3.64 1.07
CA ILE A 102 -13.97 5.01 0.56
C ILE A 102 -14.14 5.01 -0.96
N SER A 103 -13.24 4.33 -1.68
CA SER A 103 -13.19 4.35 -3.14
C SER A 103 -14.31 3.56 -3.80
N LYS A 104 -14.65 2.39 -3.25
CA LYS A 104 -15.72 1.47 -3.76
C LYS A 104 -15.58 1.14 -5.25
N LYS A 105 -14.34 1.01 -5.76
CA LYS A 105 -14.07 0.75 -7.19
C LYS A 105 -13.92 -0.74 -7.52
N CYS A 106 -14.00 -1.63 -6.54
CA CYS A 106 -13.96 -3.08 -6.74
C CYS A 106 -14.66 -3.80 -5.60
N ASP A 107 -15.00 -5.06 -5.85
CA ASP A 107 -15.67 -5.97 -4.90
C ASP A 107 -14.68 -6.84 -4.11
N SER A 108 -13.38 -6.49 -4.10
CA SER A 108 -12.38 -7.22 -3.30
C SER A 108 -12.74 -7.17 -1.80
N PRO A 109 -12.41 -8.22 -1.03
CA PRO A 109 -12.76 -8.30 0.39
C PRO A 109 -12.29 -7.09 1.20
N LEU A 110 -13.14 -6.59 2.11
CA LEU A 110 -12.81 -5.43 2.96
C LEU A 110 -11.91 -5.80 4.12
N LYS A 111 -12.23 -6.88 4.88
CA LYS A 111 -11.46 -7.34 6.04
C LYS A 111 -10.17 -8.04 5.62
N THR A 112 -9.17 -7.25 5.27
CA THR A 112 -7.90 -7.77 4.75
C THR A 112 -6.67 -7.08 5.29
N CYS A 113 -6.77 -5.89 5.87
CA CYS A 113 -5.63 -5.21 6.46
C CYS A 113 -5.35 -5.76 7.86
N ILE A 114 -4.08 -5.99 8.19
CA ILE A 114 -3.66 -6.64 9.42
C ILE A 114 -2.78 -5.68 10.21
N LEU A 115 -3.28 -5.19 11.35
CA LEU A 115 -2.46 -4.50 12.34
C LEU A 115 -1.57 -5.51 13.05
N VAL A 116 -0.36 -5.08 13.41
CA VAL A 116 0.63 -5.92 14.10
C VAL A 116 1.19 -5.21 15.34
N GLY A 117 1.71 -6.00 16.27
CA GLY A 117 2.42 -5.51 17.45
C GLY A 117 1.59 -4.62 18.39
N PRO A 118 2.16 -3.50 18.89
CA PRO A 118 1.47 -2.64 19.86
C PRO A 118 0.12 -2.08 19.37
N GLU A 119 0.01 -1.76 18.08
CA GLU A 119 -1.24 -1.26 17.50
C GLU A 119 -2.33 -2.33 17.48
N ALA A 120 -1.98 -3.56 17.09
CA ALA A 120 -2.89 -4.70 17.17
C ALA A 120 -3.32 -4.99 18.61
N ARG A 121 -2.38 -4.94 19.56
CA ARG A 121 -2.67 -5.14 20.98
C ARG A 121 -3.68 -4.12 21.51
N ARG A 122 -3.47 -2.84 21.21
CA ARG A 122 -4.37 -1.76 21.58
C ARG A 122 -5.76 -1.96 20.97
N ARG A 123 -5.81 -2.30 19.69
CA ARG A 123 -7.07 -2.54 18.97
C ARG A 123 -7.82 -3.73 19.56
N ASN A 124 -7.13 -4.83 19.86
CA ASN A 124 -7.71 -6.03 20.45
C ASN A 124 -8.31 -5.83 21.87
N GLN A 125 -7.90 -4.76 22.59
CA GLN A 125 -8.54 -4.40 23.87
C GLN A 125 -9.90 -3.76 23.68
N ILE A 126 -10.12 -3.10 22.55
CA ILE A 126 -11.37 -2.41 22.22
C ILE A 126 -12.28 -3.32 21.39
N HIS A 127 -11.69 -4.09 20.48
CA HIS A 127 -12.35 -4.96 19.52
C HIS A 127 -11.77 -6.37 19.55
N PRO A 128 -12.04 -7.15 20.61
CA PRO A 128 -11.48 -8.49 20.78
C PRO A 128 -11.93 -9.47 19.67
N GLU A 129 -13.03 -9.22 19.01
CA GLU A 129 -13.57 -9.99 17.88
C GLU A 129 -12.73 -9.83 16.60
N GLN A 130 -11.85 -8.84 16.54
CA GLN A 130 -10.95 -8.60 15.41
C GLN A 130 -9.58 -9.26 15.59
N ARG A 131 -9.31 -9.86 16.76
CA ARG A 131 -8.07 -10.56 17.04
C ARG A 131 -7.89 -11.75 16.11
N LEU A 132 -6.65 -11.92 15.65
CA LEU A 132 -6.28 -13.02 14.78
C LEU A 132 -5.27 -13.95 15.43
N THR A 133 -5.37 -15.25 15.11
CA THR A 133 -4.27 -16.20 15.23
C THR A 133 -3.32 -16.03 14.03
N ILE A 134 -2.12 -16.61 14.12
CA ILE A 134 -1.17 -16.64 12.98
C ILE A 134 -1.79 -17.34 11.77
N ASP A 135 -2.48 -18.46 11.95
CA ASP A 135 -3.13 -19.20 10.87
C ASP A 135 -4.22 -18.39 10.17
N GLN A 136 -5.03 -17.67 10.95
CA GLN A 136 -6.05 -16.77 10.40
C GLN A 136 -5.43 -15.62 9.60
N ALA A 137 -4.35 -15.03 10.10
CA ALA A 137 -3.64 -13.96 9.42
C ALA A 137 -2.99 -14.48 8.12
N ASN A 138 -2.34 -15.64 8.14
CA ASN A 138 -1.78 -16.28 6.97
C ASN A 138 -2.87 -16.63 5.94
N HIS A 139 -4.04 -17.10 6.38
CA HIS A 139 -5.18 -17.32 5.50
C HIS A 139 -5.64 -16.03 4.82
N ILE A 140 -5.73 -14.91 5.56
CA ILE A 140 -6.06 -13.59 5.00
C ILE A 140 -5.03 -13.16 3.96
N LEU A 141 -3.72 -13.30 4.23
CA LEU A 141 -2.67 -12.96 3.27
C LEU A 141 -2.79 -13.79 1.99
N LYS A 142 -2.92 -15.12 2.12
CA LYS A 142 -3.05 -16.04 0.99
C LYS A 142 -4.27 -15.71 0.14
N THR A 143 -5.44 -15.62 0.77
CA THR A 143 -6.70 -15.30 0.07
C THR A 143 -6.63 -13.93 -0.61
N SER A 144 -6.03 -12.94 0.06
CA SER A 144 -5.82 -11.62 -0.53
C SER A 144 -4.96 -11.69 -1.79
N PHE A 145 -3.88 -12.46 -1.77
CA PHE A 145 -2.98 -12.62 -2.92
C PHE A 145 -3.65 -13.37 -4.06
N GLU A 146 -4.47 -14.35 -3.76
CA GLU A 146 -5.33 -15.04 -4.73
C GLU A 146 -6.33 -14.08 -5.40
N HIS A 147 -6.83 -13.09 -4.66
CA HIS A 147 -7.65 -11.99 -5.16
C HIS A 147 -6.87 -10.84 -5.81
N GLN A 148 -5.60 -11.07 -6.17
CA GLN A 148 -4.72 -10.08 -6.82
C GLN A 148 -4.46 -8.83 -5.97
N LEU A 149 -4.54 -8.95 -4.64
CA LEU A 149 -4.13 -7.90 -3.72
C LEU A 149 -2.66 -8.07 -3.37
N ILE A 150 -1.89 -7.00 -3.44
CA ILE A 150 -0.48 -7.04 -3.06
C ILE A 150 -0.28 -6.65 -1.60
N HIS A 151 0.75 -7.19 -0.97
CA HIS A 151 1.08 -6.85 0.41
C HIS A 151 1.92 -5.58 0.47
N ASN A 152 1.55 -4.71 1.39
CA ASN A 152 2.23 -3.45 1.64
C ASN A 152 2.43 -3.27 3.15
N ALA A 153 3.67 -3.29 3.60
CA ALA A 153 4.03 -3.05 4.99
C ALA A 153 4.09 -1.55 5.29
N ILE A 154 3.46 -1.13 6.38
CA ILE A 154 3.44 0.25 6.85
C ILE A 154 4.31 0.37 8.09
N PHE A 155 5.21 1.35 8.05
CA PHE A 155 6.12 1.65 9.15
C PHE A 155 5.82 3.03 9.73
N VAL A 156 5.78 3.14 11.06
CA VAL A 156 5.69 4.41 11.78
C VAL A 156 6.87 4.50 12.73
N LEU A 157 7.67 5.55 12.58
CA LEU A 157 8.92 5.73 13.35
C LEU A 157 9.84 4.50 13.31
N GLY A 158 9.90 3.83 12.15
CA GLY A 158 10.72 2.63 11.93
C GLY A 158 10.12 1.32 12.43
N ASN A 159 8.98 1.34 13.13
CA ASN A 159 8.27 0.15 13.60
C ASN A 159 7.21 -0.26 12.60
N LEU A 160 7.12 -1.54 12.31
CA LEU A 160 6.02 -2.10 11.53
C LEU A 160 4.73 -2.00 12.35
N VAL A 161 3.67 -1.47 11.74
CA VAL A 161 2.36 -1.29 12.41
C VAL A 161 1.22 -1.99 11.68
N GLU A 162 1.36 -2.21 10.37
CA GLU A 162 0.29 -2.78 9.55
C GLU A 162 0.84 -3.50 8.32
N ILE A 163 0.18 -4.57 7.90
CA ILE A 163 0.28 -5.15 6.57
C ILE A 163 -1.05 -4.96 5.85
N CYS A 164 -1.06 -4.03 4.90
CA CYS A 164 -2.18 -3.81 4.01
C CYS A 164 -2.20 -4.83 2.87
N ASN A 165 -3.41 -5.17 2.39
CA ASN A 165 -3.62 -5.97 1.19
C ASN A 165 -4.30 -5.09 0.12
N CYS A 166 -3.51 -4.64 -0.85
CA CYS A 166 -3.78 -3.50 -1.70
C CYS A 166 -4.21 -3.89 -3.11
N CYS A 167 -5.33 -3.34 -3.60
CA CYS A 167 -5.77 -3.49 -4.99
C CYS A 167 -5.27 -2.32 -5.87
N LYS A 168 -5.09 -2.58 -7.16
CA LYS A 168 -4.62 -1.58 -8.14
C LYS A 168 -5.58 -0.40 -8.36
N CYS A 169 -6.87 -0.56 -8.01
CA CYS A 169 -7.94 0.39 -8.32
C CYS A 169 -8.32 1.34 -7.17
N CYS A 170 -8.10 0.93 -5.91
CA CYS A 170 -8.52 1.69 -4.75
C CYS A 170 -7.36 2.20 -3.89
N CYS A 171 -6.22 1.48 -3.87
CA CYS A 171 -5.13 1.77 -2.93
C CYS A 171 -4.46 3.11 -3.25
N LEU A 172 -4.51 4.05 -2.29
CA LEU A 172 -3.94 5.40 -2.48
C LEU A 172 -2.44 5.40 -2.76
N PRO A 173 -1.57 4.67 -2.03
CA PRO A 173 -0.15 4.60 -2.37
C PRO A 173 0.12 4.10 -3.79
N ILE A 174 -0.61 3.08 -4.27
CA ILE A 174 -0.45 2.57 -5.64
C ILE A 174 -0.89 3.63 -6.66
N LEU A 175 -2.03 4.27 -6.43
CA LEU A 175 -2.52 5.36 -7.30
C LEU A 175 -1.56 6.56 -7.27
N GLY A 176 -0.96 6.85 -6.12
CA GLY A 176 0.06 7.89 -5.97
C GLY A 176 1.28 7.62 -6.84
N VAL A 177 1.82 6.38 -6.79
CA VAL A 177 2.95 5.97 -7.65
C VAL A 177 2.60 6.15 -9.12
N LYS A 178 1.40 5.71 -9.56
CA LYS A 178 0.95 5.87 -10.95
C LYS A 178 0.87 7.34 -11.40
N LYS A 179 0.69 8.26 -10.47
CA LYS A 179 0.67 9.70 -10.70
C LYS A 179 2.03 10.39 -10.47
N GLY A 180 3.09 9.60 -10.28
CA GLY A 180 4.46 10.09 -10.11
C GLY A 180 4.80 10.60 -8.71
N PHE A 181 4.02 10.24 -7.69
CA PHE A 181 4.35 10.54 -6.29
C PHE A 181 5.22 9.43 -5.69
N ASP A 182 6.20 9.82 -4.86
CA ASP A 182 6.97 8.90 -4.04
C ASP A 182 6.14 8.49 -2.82
N SER A 183 5.22 7.56 -3.01
CA SER A 183 4.27 7.11 -1.98
C SER A 183 4.50 5.67 -1.53
N LEU A 184 5.44 4.96 -2.16
CA LEU A 184 5.65 3.54 -1.92
C LEU A 184 7.07 3.12 -2.29
N LEU A 185 7.73 2.36 -1.42
CA LEU A 185 9.02 1.73 -1.73
C LEU A 185 8.81 0.33 -2.33
N PRO A 186 9.65 -0.09 -3.27
CA PRO A 186 9.63 -1.45 -3.79
C PRO A 186 10.11 -2.45 -2.73
N SER A 187 9.81 -3.74 -2.96
CA SER A 187 10.37 -4.86 -2.20
C SER A 187 11.87 -5.06 -2.51
N GLY A 188 12.50 -5.97 -1.79
CA GLY A 188 13.87 -6.43 -2.10
C GLY A 188 13.99 -7.26 -3.38
N PHE A 189 12.88 -7.50 -4.10
CA PHE A 189 12.83 -8.37 -5.27
C PHE A 189 12.36 -7.62 -6.51
N MET A 190 12.59 -8.23 -7.68
CA MET A 190 12.00 -7.83 -8.95
C MET A 190 11.68 -9.05 -9.79
N ALA A 191 10.67 -8.91 -10.65
CA ALA A 191 10.29 -9.95 -11.60
C ALA A 191 11.25 -9.96 -12.78
N VAL A 192 11.63 -11.16 -13.23
CA VAL A 192 12.38 -11.39 -14.46
C VAL A 192 11.71 -12.50 -15.25
N LYS A 193 11.81 -12.46 -16.58
CA LYS A 193 11.37 -13.60 -17.40
C LYS A 193 12.39 -14.72 -17.32
N SER A 194 11.93 -15.94 -17.05
CA SER A 194 12.70 -17.15 -17.28
C SER A 194 12.65 -17.53 -18.76
N ASN A 195 13.75 -18.05 -19.28
CA ASN A 195 13.92 -18.27 -20.72
C ASN A 195 12.93 -19.29 -21.30
N GLY A 196 12.21 -18.89 -22.34
CA GLY A 196 11.58 -19.78 -23.31
C GLY A 196 10.15 -20.26 -23.00
N ALA A 197 9.64 -20.14 -21.78
CA ALA A 197 8.32 -20.68 -21.42
C ALA A 197 7.13 -19.74 -21.69
N CYS A 198 7.36 -18.46 -21.96
CA CYS A 198 6.31 -17.46 -22.12
C CYS A 198 5.57 -17.61 -23.46
N ASP A 199 4.26 -17.81 -23.40
CA ASP A 199 3.35 -17.88 -24.56
C ASP A 199 2.66 -16.54 -24.89
N MET A 200 3.06 -15.44 -24.23
CA MET A 200 2.53 -14.10 -24.44
C MET A 200 1.03 -13.96 -24.14
N CYS A 201 0.48 -14.73 -23.21
CA CYS A 201 -0.96 -14.71 -22.88
C CYS A 201 -1.48 -13.39 -22.27
N GLY A 202 -0.62 -12.45 -21.89
CA GLY A 202 -1.00 -11.12 -21.38
C GLY A 202 -1.40 -11.06 -19.90
N ILE A 203 -1.68 -12.19 -19.24
CA ILE A 203 -2.18 -12.22 -17.83
C ILE A 203 -1.33 -11.37 -16.89
N CYS A 204 0.00 -11.48 -16.98
CA CYS A 204 0.92 -10.74 -16.12
C CYS A 204 0.87 -9.21 -16.33
N GLU A 205 0.57 -8.76 -17.54
CA GLU A 205 0.37 -7.35 -17.89
C GLU A 205 -0.93 -6.83 -17.27
N ASP A 206 -2.03 -7.55 -17.46
CA ASP A 206 -3.37 -7.16 -16.96
C ASP A 206 -3.43 -7.01 -15.45
N ILE A 207 -2.75 -7.93 -14.72
CA ILE A 207 -2.79 -7.93 -13.25
C ILE A 207 -1.77 -7.00 -12.61
N CYS A 208 -0.78 -6.49 -13.34
CA CYS A 208 0.29 -5.67 -12.78
C CYS A 208 -0.28 -4.38 -12.16
N PRO A 209 -0.14 -4.15 -10.84
CA PRO A 209 -0.69 -2.96 -10.22
C PRO A 209 0.11 -1.69 -10.54
N PHE A 210 1.30 -1.81 -11.12
CA PHE A 210 2.22 -0.71 -11.40
C PHE A 210 2.43 -0.47 -12.89
N ASP A 211 1.69 -1.15 -13.76
CA ASP A 211 1.84 -1.09 -15.22
C ASP A 211 3.31 -1.29 -15.66
N ALA A 212 3.99 -2.19 -14.95
CA ALA A 212 5.42 -2.49 -15.18
C ALA A 212 5.65 -3.54 -16.27
N ILE A 213 4.59 -4.13 -16.82
CA ILE A 213 4.68 -5.12 -17.90
C ILE A 213 3.92 -4.56 -19.09
N ILE A 214 4.59 -4.44 -20.23
CA ILE A 214 4.02 -3.87 -21.46
C ILE A 214 4.46 -4.75 -22.63
N ASN A 215 3.51 -5.22 -23.42
CA ASN A 215 3.77 -6.17 -24.53
C ASN A 215 4.63 -7.35 -24.09
N GLY A 216 4.35 -7.87 -22.90
CA GLY A 216 5.08 -8.98 -22.31
C GLY A 216 6.50 -8.65 -21.84
N MET A 217 6.99 -7.43 -21.95
CA MET A 217 8.31 -7.01 -21.43
C MET A 217 8.17 -6.42 -20.02
N ILE A 218 9.08 -6.78 -19.11
CA ILE A 218 9.09 -6.29 -17.75
C ILE A 218 10.01 -5.07 -17.67
N HIS A 219 9.43 -3.90 -17.32
CA HIS A 219 10.14 -2.66 -17.07
C HIS A 219 10.58 -2.61 -15.61
N HIS A 220 11.85 -2.88 -15.36
CA HIS A 220 12.40 -3.03 -14.00
C HIS A 220 12.39 -1.72 -13.19
N ASP A 221 12.41 -0.58 -13.85
CA ASP A 221 12.26 0.76 -13.25
C ASP A 221 10.87 1.00 -12.66
N ARG A 222 9.85 0.31 -13.16
CA ARG A 222 8.45 0.35 -12.68
C ARG A 222 8.08 -0.83 -11.81
N CYS A 223 8.90 -1.89 -11.78
CA CYS A 223 8.61 -3.09 -11.03
C CYS A 223 8.81 -2.85 -9.52
N PHE A 224 7.76 -3.02 -8.72
CA PHE A 224 7.81 -2.93 -7.27
C PHE A 224 8.07 -4.26 -6.57
N GLY A 225 8.21 -5.35 -7.31
CA GLY A 225 8.59 -6.66 -6.77
C GLY A 225 7.53 -7.30 -5.87
N CYS A 226 6.25 -7.13 -6.18
CA CYS A 226 5.15 -7.70 -5.41
C CYS A 226 4.94 -9.21 -5.60
N GLY A 227 5.51 -9.79 -6.67
CA GLY A 227 5.43 -11.23 -6.96
C GLY A 227 4.14 -11.70 -7.65
N LEU A 228 3.14 -10.84 -7.84
CA LEU A 228 1.83 -11.25 -8.35
C LEU A 228 1.90 -11.85 -9.75
N CYS A 229 2.72 -11.29 -10.64
CA CYS A 229 2.90 -11.77 -12.00
C CYS A 229 3.56 -13.17 -12.06
N ALA A 230 4.51 -13.45 -11.17
CA ALA A 230 5.12 -14.76 -11.04
C ALA A 230 4.10 -15.80 -10.53
N TYR A 231 3.35 -15.44 -9.49
CA TYR A 231 2.33 -16.31 -8.89
C TYR A 231 1.20 -16.68 -9.86
N LYS A 232 0.78 -15.77 -10.72
CA LYS A 232 -0.34 -15.97 -11.65
C LYS A 232 0.08 -16.45 -13.04
N CYS A 233 1.38 -16.61 -13.31
CA CYS A 233 1.85 -17.08 -14.61
C CYS A 233 1.53 -18.57 -14.79
N PRO A 234 0.65 -18.96 -15.74
CA PRO A 234 0.28 -20.36 -15.93
C PRO A 234 1.42 -21.21 -16.53
N LYS A 235 2.46 -20.54 -17.05
CA LYS A 235 3.65 -21.17 -17.65
C LYS A 235 4.87 -21.07 -16.74
N GLU A 236 4.73 -20.55 -15.51
CA GLU A 236 5.86 -20.32 -14.60
C GLU A 236 7.03 -19.58 -15.28
N ALA A 237 6.70 -18.73 -16.28
CA ALA A 237 7.68 -18.03 -17.11
C ALA A 237 8.24 -16.76 -16.46
N ILE A 238 7.90 -16.48 -15.21
CA ILE A 238 8.35 -15.32 -14.46
C ILE A 238 8.85 -15.80 -13.10
N GLU A 239 10.05 -15.40 -12.75
CA GLU A 239 10.66 -15.65 -11.45
C GLU A 239 10.94 -14.33 -10.70
N MET A 240 11.06 -14.42 -9.38
CA MET A 240 11.41 -13.30 -8.52
C MET A 240 12.89 -13.42 -8.15
N VAL A 241 13.68 -12.38 -8.49
CA VAL A 241 15.10 -12.32 -8.15
C VAL A 241 15.36 -11.17 -7.17
N GLU A 242 16.37 -11.33 -6.31
CA GLU A 242 16.79 -10.26 -5.41
C GLU A 242 17.28 -9.04 -6.20
N ARG A 243 16.86 -7.87 -5.73
CA ARG A 243 17.27 -6.59 -6.30
C ARG A 243 18.65 -6.21 -5.76
N ASP A 244 19.66 -6.11 -6.64
CA ASP A 244 21.02 -5.70 -6.26
C ASP A 244 21.01 -4.39 -5.46
N ARG A 245 21.57 -4.40 -4.25
CA ARG A 245 21.68 -3.23 -3.38
C ARG A 245 22.42 -2.06 -4.03
N ILE A 246 23.25 -2.31 -5.05
CA ILE A 246 24.10 -1.32 -5.72
C ILE A 246 23.33 -0.50 -6.76
N ARG A 247 22.27 -1.04 -7.38
CA ARG A 247 21.44 -0.32 -8.37
C ARG A 247 20.35 0.54 -7.76
N PHE A 248 20.08 0.39 -6.47
CA PHE A 248 19.03 1.12 -5.78
C PHE A 248 19.48 2.43 -5.12
N ARG A 249 20.53 3.07 -5.62
CA ARG A 249 20.60 4.52 -5.55
C ARG A 249 19.60 5.03 -6.57
N MET A 250 18.38 5.21 -6.07
CA MET A 250 17.30 5.79 -6.83
C MET A 250 17.82 6.99 -7.60
N ASN A 251 17.85 6.88 -8.90
CA ASN A 251 17.71 8.02 -9.76
C ASN A 251 16.29 8.57 -9.52
N GLN A 252 16.10 9.27 -8.40
CA GLN A 252 14.88 9.99 -8.01
C GLN A 252 14.59 11.18 -8.92
N ARG A 253 15.25 11.21 -10.08
CA ARG A 253 15.00 12.22 -11.09
C ARG A 253 14.04 11.64 -12.12
N ARG A 254 12.73 11.87 -11.85
CA ARG A 254 11.70 12.02 -12.88
C ARG A 254 11.61 10.87 -13.90
N ALA A 255 11.13 9.71 -13.52
CA ALA A 255 10.35 8.94 -14.45
C ALA A 255 8.94 9.58 -14.48
N SER A 256 8.77 10.58 -15.36
CA SER A 256 7.44 11.02 -15.77
C SER A 256 6.74 9.82 -16.37
N PHE A 257 5.75 9.28 -15.68
CA PHE A 257 4.80 8.38 -16.32
C PHE A 257 4.24 9.12 -17.52
N PRO A 258 4.30 8.58 -18.74
CA PRO A 258 3.58 9.17 -19.83
C PRO A 258 2.12 9.26 -19.43
N ALA A 259 1.54 10.45 -19.55
CA ALA A 259 0.13 10.67 -19.30
C ALA A 259 -0.67 9.56 -20.00
N ALA A 260 -1.57 8.91 -19.27
CA ALA A 260 -2.45 7.92 -19.84
C ALA A 260 -3.11 8.52 -21.07
N ARG A 261 -2.90 7.90 -22.24
CA ARG A 261 -3.63 8.29 -23.43
C ARG A 261 -5.10 8.14 -23.12
N THR A 262 -5.79 9.26 -23.11
CA THR A 262 -7.25 9.32 -23.12
C THR A 262 -7.73 8.62 -24.38
N PHE A 263 -8.46 7.52 -24.20
CA PHE A 263 -9.42 7.00 -25.15
C PHE A 263 -10.80 7.20 -24.59
#